data_a01f6885e2b8852f0f7aa2e4cf017fe8
#
_entry.id   a01f6885e2b8852f0f7aa2e4cf017fe8
#
_cell.length_a   1.000
_cell.length_b   1.000
_cell.length_c   1.000
_cell.angle_alpha   90.00
_cell.angle_beta   90.00
_cell.angle_gamma   90.00
#
_symmetry.space_group_name_H-M   'P 1'
#
loop_
_entity.id
_entity.type
_entity.pdbx_description
1 polymer ?
#
loop_
_entity_poly.entity_id
_entity_poly.type
_entity_poly.pdbx_seq_one_letter_code
_entity_poly.pdbx_strand_id
1 'polypeptide(L)'
;GVTPLDAAGVALPYGGLALADLAKLDGAAQLRGAAIVAATDVDNPLCGPHGATAVYGPKKGLRPEDRDRLDAALAQWAEVAERDIPGAPAGLIDLPGAGAAGGLGAALLALGGTRRSGGEIIFAAVDLPGALAEADLVLTGEGSFDFQSVRGKVAGGVAALATEHGVPCLV
;
A
#
# COMPACT_ATOMS: atom_id res chain seq x y z
N GLY A 1 17.61 7.15 11.69
CA GLY A 1 16.22 6.83 11.40
C GLY A 1 15.26 7.82 12.04
N VAL A 2 13.97 7.60 11.85
CA VAL A 2 12.91 8.39 12.47
C VAL A 2 12.43 7.65 13.73
N THR A 3 12.29 8.39 14.84
CA THR A 3 11.87 7.85 16.14
C THR A 3 10.52 8.45 16.53
N PRO A 4 9.47 7.63 16.78
CA PRO A 4 8.21 8.13 17.28
C PRO A 4 8.31 8.47 18.77
N LEU A 5 7.90 9.68 19.15
CA LEU A 5 7.95 10.20 20.50
C LEU A 5 6.56 10.60 20.99
N ASP A 6 6.33 10.44 22.29
CA ASP A 6 5.17 11.00 23.01
C ASP A 6 5.33 12.50 23.30
N ALA A 7 4.34 13.09 23.95
CA ALA A 7 4.36 14.50 24.35
C ALA A 7 5.45 14.86 25.37
N ALA A 8 5.98 13.89 26.10
CA ALA A 8 7.09 14.07 27.04
C ALA A 8 8.47 13.89 26.35
N GLY A 9 8.50 13.54 25.06
CA GLY A 9 9.73 13.27 24.30
C GLY A 9 10.28 11.86 24.54
N VAL A 10 9.50 10.94 25.08
CA VAL A 10 9.89 9.54 25.30
C VAL A 10 9.52 8.71 24.08
N ALA A 11 10.43 7.81 23.66
CA ALA A 11 10.20 6.94 22.54
C ALA A 11 9.03 5.99 22.81
N LEU A 12 8.10 5.89 21.84
CA LEU A 12 6.96 4.99 21.95
C LEU A 12 7.39 3.52 21.91
N PRO A 13 6.70 2.66 22.66
CA PRO A 13 6.89 1.21 22.54
C PRO A 13 6.41 0.70 21.18
N TYR A 14 6.81 -0.52 20.83
CA TYR A 14 6.31 -1.17 19.62
C TYR A 14 4.82 -1.52 19.73
N GLY A 15 4.11 -1.35 18.62
CA GLY A 15 2.71 -1.75 18.47
C GLY A 15 1.82 -0.60 17.96
N GLY A 16 0.83 -0.95 17.13
CA GLY A 16 -0.04 0.03 16.48
C GLY A 16 -0.83 0.90 17.46
N LEU A 17 -1.28 0.35 18.59
CA LEU A 17 -2.02 1.10 19.61
C LEU A 17 -1.15 2.15 20.34
N ALA A 18 0.17 1.98 20.35
CA ALA A 18 1.07 2.98 20.94
C ALA A 18 1.07 4.30 20.15
N LEU A 19 0.69 4.26 18.88
CA LEU A 19 0.56 5.46 18.06
C LEU A 19 -0.52 6.44 18.54
N ALA A 20 -1.42 6.01 19.41
CA ALA A 20 -2.40 6.89 20.04
C ALA A 20 -1.72 7.98 20.92
N ASP A 21 -0.52 7.72 21.41
CA ASP A 21 0.27 8.66 22.22
C ASP A 21 1.32 9.41 21.39
N LEU A 22 1.32 9.24 20.05
CA LEU A 22 2.29 9.87 19.16
C LEU A 22 2.11 11.38 19.13
N ALA A 23 3.14 12.11 19.53
CA ALA A 23 3.18 13.57 19.47
C ALA A 23 4.17 14.11 18.43
N LYS A 24 5.25 13.39 18.15
CA LYS A 24 6.32 13.82 17.24
C LYS A 24 7.01 12.64 16.59
N LEU A 25 7.44 12.84 15.33
CA LEU A 25 8.44 12.01 14.66
C LEU A 25 9.76 12.76 14.66
N ASP A 26 10.76 12.24 15.38
CA ASP A 26 12.06 12.87 15.50
C ASP A 26 13.13 12.19 14.65
N GLY A 27 14.01 12.98 14.04
CA GLY A 27 15.04 12.49 13.14
C GLY A 27 14.65 12.56 11.67
N ALA A 28 15.45 11.92 10.83
CA ALA A 28 15.21 11.89 9.37
C ALA A 28 15.46 10.51 8.78
N ALA A 29 14.64 10.12 7.83
CA ALA A 29 14.86 8.94 7.03
C ALA A 29 16.04 9.19 6.07
N GLN A 30 17.00 8.26 6.07
CA GLN A 30 18.17 8.34 5.19
C GLN A 30 18.05 7.34 4.05
N LEU A 31 17.44 7.76 2.96
CA LEU A 31 17.25 6.91 1.78
C LEU A 31 18.49 6.79 0.90
N ARG A 32 19.51 7.64 1.14
CA ARG A 32 20.80 7.61 0.41
C ARG A 32 20.66 7.59 -1.11
N GLY A 33 19.67 8.32 -1.62
CA GLY A 33 19.37 8.37 -3.06
C GLY A 33 18.55 7.19 -3.60
N ALA A 34 18.11 6.26 -2.74
CA ALA A 34 17.22 5.18 -3.17
C ALA A 34 15.80 5.70 -3.44
N ALA A 35 15.22 5.27 -4.55
CA ALA A 35 13.80 5.46 -4.83
C ALA A 35 12.97 4.36 -4.16
N ILE A 36 11.85 4.74 -3.58
CA ILE A 36 10.89 3.79 -3.00
C ILE A 36 9.75 3.56 -3.98
N VAL A 37 9.47 2.30 -4.30
CA VAL A 37 8.28 1.90 -5.04
C VAL A 37 7.48 0.95 -4.16
N ALA A 38 6.27 1.37 -3.79
CA ALA A 38 5.31 0.54 -3.06
C ALA A 38 4.54 -0.32 -4.07
N ALA A 39 4.94 -1.58 -4.23
CA ALA A 39 4.24 -2.55 -5.05
C ALA A 39 2.98 -3.03 -4.32
N THR A 40 1.82 -2.54 -4.70
CA THR A 40 0.55 -2.93 -4.09
C THR A 40 -0.62 -2.80 -5.06
N ASP A 41 -1.50 -3.81 -5.04
CA ASP A 41 -2.71 -3.89 -5.86
C ASP A 41 -3.97 -3.53 -5.04
N VAL A 42 -3.82 -3.06 -3.79
CA VAL A 42 -4.94 -2.60 -2.97
C VAL A 42 -5.02 -1.08 -2.95
N ASP A 43 -6.24 -0.55 -3.00
CA ASP A 43 -6.53 0.89 -3.02
C ASP A 43 -7.03 1.43 -1.67
N ASN A 44 -7.08 0.58 -0.64
CA ASN A 44 -7.62 0.96 0.65
C ASN A 44 -6.91 2.20 1.21
N PRO A 45 -7.67 3.21 1.68
CA PRO A 45 -7.12 4.33 2.45
C PRO A 45 -6.57 3.82 3.79
N LEU A 46 -5.90 4.68 4.53
CA LEU A 46 -5.35 4.31 5.83
C LEU A 46 -6.44 4.03 6.85
N CYS A 47 -7.45 4.89 6.96
CA CYS A 47 -8.48 4.88 7.99
C CYS A 47 -9.91 4.82 7.41
N GLY A 48 -10.88 4.69 8.30
CA GLY A 48 -12.30 4.70 7.98
C GLY A 48 -12.86 3.33 7.58
N PRO A 49 -14.09 3.28 7.02
CA PRO A 49 -14.83 2.03 6.77
C PRO A 49 -14.14 1.10 5.77
N HIS A 50 -13.31 1.63 4.91
CA HIS A 50 -12.51 0.89 3.92
C HIS A 50 -11.01 0.91 4.23
N GLY A 51 -10.64 1.44 5.40
CA GLY A 51 -9.25 1.58 5.85
C GLY A 51 -8.63 0.28 6.35
N ALA A 52 -7.34 0.38 6.69
CA ALA A 52 -6.52 -0.74 7.13
C ALA A 52 -7.13 -1.51 8.30
N THR A 53 -7.58 -0.79 9.32
CA THR A 53 -8.15 -1.37 10.55
C THR A 53 -9.45 -2.11 10.28
N ALA A 54 -10.34 -1.50 9.49
CA ALA A 54 -11.65 -2.07 9.18
C ALA A 54 -11.56 -3.33 8.32
N VAL A 55 -10.72 -3.31 7.29
CA VAL A 55 -10.67 -4.36 6.27
C VAL A 55 -9.74 -5.51 6.69
N TYR A 56 -8.59 -5.20 7.27
CA TYR A 56 -7.58 -6.21 7.56
C TYR A 56 -7.50 -6.59 9.04
N GLY A 57 -7.95 -5.71 9.95
CA GLY A 57 -7.89 -5.93 11.39
C GLY A 57 -8.51 -7.24 11.84
N PRO A 58 -9.76 -7.58 11.46
CA PRO A 58 -10.41 -8.82 11.85
C PRO A 58 -9.62 -10.08 11.47
N LYS A 59 -9.04 -10.10 10.28
CA LYS A 59 -8.22 -11.22 9.80
C LYS A 59 -6.86 -11.33 10.50
N LYS A 60 -6.45 -10.27 11.20
CA LYS A 60 -5.18 -10.20 11.95
C LYS A 60 -5.39 -10.33 13.47
N GLY A 61 -6.60 -10.68 13.91
CA GLY A 61 -6.91 -10.89 15.33
C GLY A 61 -7.20 -9.61 16.11
N LEU A 62 -7.49 -8.51 15.44
CA LEU A 62 -7.93 -7.28 16.10
C LEU A 62 -9.28 -7.53 16.78
N ARG A 63 -9.36 -7.21 18.07
CA ARG A 63 -10.60 -7.29 18.82
C ARG A 63 -11.55 -6.16 18.41
N PRO A 64 -12.85 -6.42 18.31
CA PRO A 64 -13.84 -5.40 17.93
C PRO A 64 -13.76 -4.11 18.77
N GLU A 65 -13.52 -4.24 20.07
CA GLU A 65 -13.41 -3.12 21.01
C GLU A 65 -12.19 -2.23 20.79
N ASP A 66 -11.13 -2.74 20.15
CA ASP A 66 -9.90 -1.99 19.86
C ASP A 66 -9.92 -1.31 18.48
N ARG A 67 -10.93 -1.57 17.66
CA ARG A 67 -10.99 -1.13 16.28
C ARG A 67 -10.92 0.38 16.14
N ASP A 68 -11.83 1.09 16.80
CA ASP A 68 -11.93 2.55 16.66
C ASP A 68 -10.68 3.24 17.25
N ARG A 69 -10.14 2.67 18.33
CA ARG A 69 -8.90 3.16 18.94
C ARG A 69 -7.70 2.99 18.01
N LEU A 70 -7.59 1.86 17.33
CA LEU A 70 -6.48 1.63 16.38
C LEU A 70 -6.64 2.50 15.13
N ASP A 71 -7.85 2.68 14.63
CA ASP A 71 -8.12 3.55 13.49
C ASP A 71 -7.74 5.01 13.80
N ALA A 72 -8.13 5.51 14.97
CA ALA A 72 -7.74 6.82 15.45
C ALA A 72 -6.22 6.97 15.65
N ALA A 73 -5.56 5.92 16.13
CA ALA A 73 -4.09 5.91 16.28
C ALA A 73 -3.36 5.98 14.92
N LEU A 74 -3.89 5.33 13.89
CA LEU A 74 -3.37 5.45 12.53
C LEU A 74 -3.62 6.85 11.94
N ALA A 75 -4.78 7.45 12.21
CA ALA A 75 -5.06 8.83 11.81
C ALA A 75 -4.09 9.82 12.46
N GLN A 76 -3.88 9.69 13.77
CA GLN A 76 -2.88 10.48 14.51
C GLN A 76 -1.48 10.35 13.90
N TRP A 77 -1.10 9.11 13.56
CA TRP A 77 0.19 8.89 12.89
C TRP A 77 0.29 9.61 11.54
N ALA A 78 -0.75 9.58 10.72
CA ALA A 78 -0.76 10.25 9.42
C ALA A 78 -0.61 11.76 9.57
N GLU A 79 -1.35 12.40 10.49
CA GLU A 79 -1.25 13.84 10.78
C GLU A 79 0.17 14.24 11.21
N VAL A 80 0.76 13.45 12.11
CA VAL A 80 2.13 13.71 12.59
C VAL A 80 3.15 13.48 11.48
N ALA A 81 2.95 12.45 10.64
CA ALA A 81 3.84 12.17 9.52
C ALA A 81 3.82 13.30 8.47
N GLU A 82 2.64 13.81 8.11
CA GLU A 82 2.49 14.95 7.21
C GLU A 82 3.18 16.22 7.73
N ARG A 83 3.14 16.43 9.04
CA ARG A 83 3.76 17.59 9.68
C ARG A 83 5.28 17.46 9.81
N ASP A 84 5.78 16.27 10.21
CA ASP A 84 7.16 16.10 10.66
C ASP A 84 8.09 15.47 9.62
N ILE A 85 7.56 14.75 8.61
CA ILE A 85 8.38 14.15 7.56
C ILE A 85 8.48 15.10 6.37
N PRO A 86 9.67 15.65 6.06
CA PRO A 86 9.83 16.54 4.93
C PRO A 86 9.44 15.87 3.59
N GLY A 87 8.51 16.49 2.88
CA GLY A 87 8.02 15.99 1.59
C GLY A 87 6.91 14.93 1.70
N ALA A 88 6.42 14.62 2.89
CA ALA A 88 5.24 13.80 3.04
C ALA A 88 4.03 14.43 2.31
N PRO A 89 3.25 13.64 1.56
CA PRO A 89 2.11 14.16 0.83
C PRO A 89 0.99 14.58 1.80
N ALA A 90 0.29 15.66 1.48
CA ALA A 90 -0.92 16.05 2.20
C ALA A 90 -2.06 15.07 1.92
N GLY A 91 -2.91 14.85 2.91
CA GLY A 91 -4.04 13.90 2.81
C GLY A 91 -3.59 12.45 2.79
N LEU A 92 -2.48 12.14 3.43
CA LEU A 92 -1.90 10.80 3.50
C LEU A 92 -2.89 9.73 3.95
N ILE A 93 -3.84 10.11 4.81
CA ILE A 93 -4.88 9.23 5.33
C ILE A 93 -5.80 8.66 4.24
N ASP A 94 -6.06 9.44 3.18
CA ASP A 94 -7.01 9.11 2.11
C ASP A 94 -6.32 8.60 0.84
N LEU A 95 -4.99 8.60 0.80
CA LEU A 95 -4.28 8.19 -0.41
C LEU A 95 -4.56 6.70 -0.73
N PRO A 96 -4.83 6.37 -2.00
CA PRO A 96 -5.00 4.99 -2.42
C PRO A 96 -3.78 4.14 -2.09
N GLY A 97 -4.01 3.02 -1.42
CA GLY A 97 -2.95 2.12 -1.00
C GLY A 97 -2.28 2.48 0.34
N ALA A 98 -2.64 3.60 0.96
CA ALA A 98 -2.12 3.97 2.28
C ALA A 98 -2.39 2.91 3.35
N GLY A 99 -3.56 2.24 3.28
CA GLY A 99 -3.93 1.15 4.17
C GLY A 99 -3.26 -0.19 3.88
N ALA A 100 -2.50 -0.32 2.79
CA ALA A 100 -1.81 -1.56 2.44
C ALA A 100 -0.94 -2.06 3.60
N ALA A 101 -0.99 -3.36 3.84
CA ALA A 101 -0.23 -4.03 4.91
C ALA A 101 -0.40 -3.38 6.31
N GLY A 102 -1.60 -2.83 6.60
CA GLY A 102 -1.91 -2.25 7.90
C GLY A 102 -1.33 -0.87 8.14
N GLY A 103 -1.08 -0.09 7.09
CA GLY A 103 -0.52 1.26 7.14
C GLY A 103 0.95 1.36 6.68
N LEU A 104 1.60 0.23 6.33
CA LEU A 104 2.93 0.29 5.72
C LEU A 104 2.91 1.09 4.42
N GLY A 105 1.82 0.99 3.63
CA GLY A 105 1.63 1.80 2.43
C GLY A 105 1.76 3.29 2.71
N ALA A 106 1.07 3.78 3.73
CA ALA A 106 1.17 5.17 4.16
C ALA A 106 2.60 5.56 4.57
N ALA A 107 3.31 4.69 5.29
CA ALA A 107 4.68 4.96 5.70
C ALA A 107 5.63 5.09 4.49
N LEU A 108 5.47 4.25 3.47
CA LEU A 108 6.27 4.32 2.25
C LEU A 108 5.94 5.59 1.44
N LEU A 109 4.66 5.97 1.37
CA LEU A 109 4.23 7.21 0.71
C LEU A 109 4.76 8.44 1.44
N ALA A 110 4.70 8.48 2.79
CA ALA A 110 5.24 9.56 3.60
C ALA A 110 6.75 9.77 3.39
N LEU A 111 7.49 8.71 3.06
CA LEU A 111 8.91 8.76 2.73
C LEU A 111 9.19 9.12 1.25
N GLY A 112 8.19 9.61 0.52
CA GLY A 112 8.32 9.99 -0.89
C GLY A 112 8.23 8.81 -1.86
N GLY A 113 7.73 7.66 -1.40
CA GLY A 113 7.50 6.49 -2.25
C GLY A 113 6.38 6.71 -3.26
N THR A 114 6.49 6.05 -4.39
CA THR A 114 5.44 5.99 -5.41
C THR A 114 4.74 4.65 -5.38
N ARG A 115 3.41 4.66 -5.53
CA ARG A 115 2.64 3.41 -5.64
C ARG A 115 2.65 2.93 -7.09
N ARG A 116 2.85 1.63 -7.27
CA ARG A 116 2.67 0.93 -8.55
C ARG A 116 2.00 -0.42 -8.33
N SER A 117 1.25 -0.89 -9.33
CA SER A 117 0.72 -2.26 -9.32
C SER A 117 1.88 -3.27 -9.29
N GLY A 118 1.75 -4.30 -8.47
CA GLY A 118 2.69 -5.42 -8.46
C GLY A 118 2.75 -6.12 -9.80
N GLY A 119 1.59 -6.29 -10.47
CA GLY A 119 1.51 -6.85 -11.82
C GLY A 119 2.29 -6.03 -12.84
N GLU A 120 2.10 -4.71 -12.88
CA GLU A 120 2.84 -3.83 -13.80
C GLU A 120 4.36 -3.91 -13.62
N ILE A 121 4.81 -3.98 -12.36
CA ILE A 121 6.25 -4.09 -12.07
C ILE A 121 6.81 -5.40 -12.62
N ILE A 122 6.10 -6.51 -12.40
CA ILE A 122 6.53 -7.83 -12.89
C ILE A 122 6.46 -7.89 -14.42
N PHE A 123 5.36 -7.40 -15.03
CA PHE A 123 5.20 -7.39 -16.49
C PHE A 123 6.32 -6.61 -17.17
N ALA A 124 6.70 -5.47 -16.61
CA ALA A 124 7.84 -4.70 -17.10
C ALA A 124 9.18 -5.43 -16.89
N ALA A 125 9.37 -6.08 -15.75
CA ALA A 125 10.63 -6.78 -15.45
C ALA A 125 10.88 -8.01 -16.34
N VAL A 126 9.81 -8.68 -16.81
CA VAL A 126 9.89 -9.84 -17.72
C VAL A 126 9.71 -9.45 -19.19
N ASP A 127 9.60 -8.17 -19.49
CA ASP A 127 9.30 -7.65 -20.82
C ASP A 127 8.06 -8.30 -21.48
N LEU A 128 6.99 -8.43 -20.71
CA LEU A 128 5.75 -8.99 -21.22
C LEU A 128 5.20 -8.24 -22.46
N PRO A 129 5.25 -6.89 -22.54
CA PRO A 129 4.88 -6.17 -23.75
C PRO A 129 5.65 -6.61 -25.01
N GLY A 130 6.97 -6.80 -24.89
CA GLY A 130 7.80 -7.30 -25.99
C GLY A 130 7.40 -8.70 -26.42
N ALA A 131 7.16 -9.61 -25.46
CA ALA A 131 6.69 -10.96 -25.75
C ALA A 131 5.31 -10.98 -26.42
N LEU A 132 4.38 -10.10 -26.01
CA LEU A 132 3.06 -9.97 -26.61
C LEU A 132 3.11 -9.47 -28.06
N ALA A 133 4.03 -8.59 -28.37
CA ALA A 133 4.17 -8.06 -29.73
C ALA A 133 4.55 -9.14 -30.76
N GLU A 134 5.11 -10.26 -30.31
CA GLU A 134 5.52 -11.40 -31.15
C GLU A 134 4.55 -12.61 -31.02
N ALA A 135 3.51 -12.51 -30.20
CA ALA A 135 2.60 -13.63 -29.92
C ALA A 135 1.35 -13.60 -30.81
N ASP A 136 0.92 -14.77 -31.29
CA ASP A 136 -0.37 -14.95 -31.98
C ASP A 136 -1.52 -15.27 -31.01
N LEU A 137 -1.21 -15.79 -29.82
CA LEU A 137 -2.16 -16.18 -28.79
C LEU A 137 -1.50 -16.14 -27.40
N VAL A 138 -2.24 -15.67 -26.41
CA VAL A 138 -1.84 -15.68 -25.00
C VAL A 138 -2.68 -16.67 -24.23
N LEU A 139 -2.05 -17.47 -23.39
CA LEU A 139 -2.70 -18.33 -22.41
C LEU A 139 -2.30 -17.86 -21.01
N THR A 140 -3.30 -17.58 -20.18
CA THR A 140 -3.08 -17.24 -18.77
C THR A 140 -4.09 -17.96 -17.89
N GLY A 141 -3.89 -17.97 -16.59
CA GLY A 141 -4.81 -18.60 -15.67
C GLY A 141 -4.45 -18.40 -14.23
N GLU A 142 -5.38 -18.73 -13.36
CA GLU A 142 -5.19 -18.73 -11.91
C GLU A 142 -6.02 -19.85 -11.27
N GLY A 143 -5.74 -20.19 -10.01
CA GLY A 143 -6.38 -21.29 -9.32
C GLY A 143 -7.89 -21.15 -9.10
N SER A 144 -8.41 -19.93 -9.09
CA SER A 144 -9.85 -19.62 -9.01
C SER A 144 -10.11 -18.30 -9.72
N PHE A 145 -10.90 -18.36 -10.79
CA PHE A 145 -11.32 -17.17 -11.52
C PHE A 145 -12.61 -16.63 -10.88
N ASP A 146 -12.50 -15.49 -10.23
CA ASP A 146 -13.60 -14.81 -9.55
C ASP A 146 -13.64 -13.31 -9.88
N PHE A 147 -14.58 -12.60 -9.27
CA PHE A 147 -14.72 -11.16 -9.41
C PHE A 147 -13.43 -10.35 -9.12
N GLN A 148 -12.54 -10.86 -8.29
CA GLN A 148 -11.25 -10.23 -8.00
C GLN A 148 -10.23 -10.45 -9.12
N SER A 149 -10.38 -11.52 -9.89
CA SER A 149 -9.51 -11.84 -11.04
C SER A 149 -9.60 -10.79 -12.14
N VAL A 150 -10.78 -10.17 -12.31
CA VAL A 150 -11.01 -9.09 -13.27
C VAL A 150 -10.46 -7.73 -12.77
N ARG A 151 -10.19 -7.59 -11.46
CA ARG A 151 -9.80 -6.31 -10.83
C ARG A 151 -8.31 -6.16 -10.56
N GLY A 152 -7.42 -6.70 -11.39
CA GLY A 152 -5.98 -6.42 -11.26
C GLY A 152 -5.13 -7.57 -10.75
N LYS A 153 -5.69 -8.80 -10.64
CA LYS A 153 -4.87 -9.99 -10.47
C LYS A 153 -4.14 -10.33 -11.78
N VAL A 154 -3.14 -11.19 -11.71
CA VAL A 154 -2.23 -11.51 -12.81
C VAL A 154 -2.98 -11.86 -14.10
N ALA A 155 -3.97 -12.75 -14.04
CA ALA A 155 -4.71 -13.19 -15.22
C ALA A 155 -5.46 -12.03 -15.90
N GLY A 156 -6.16 -11.19 -15.12
CA GLY A 156 -6.84 -9.98 -15.64
C GLY A 156 -5.88 -8.96 -16.22
N GLY A 157 -4.74 -8.73 -15.57
CA GLY A 157 -3.69 -7.82 -16.05
C GLY A 157 -3.07 -8.29 -17.37
N VAL A 158 -2.76 -9.58 -17.49
CA VAL A 158 -2.25 -10.18 -18.72
C VAL A 158 -3.28 -10.06 -19.85
N ALA A 159 -4.56 -10.36 -19.58
CA ALA A 159 -5.63 -10.26 -20.59
C ALA A 159 -5.85 -8.80 -21.06
N ALA A 160 -5.81 -7.84 -20.15
CA ALA A 160 -5.89 -6.42 -20.50
C ALA A 160 -4.72 -5.99 -21.40
N LEU A 161 -3.50 -6.34 -21.03
CA LEU A 161 -2.31 -6.01 -21.81
C LEU A 161 -2.32 -6.71 -23.18
N ALA A 162 -2.75 -7.98 -23.27
CA ALA A 162 -2.92 -8.68 -24.53
C ALA A 162 -3.93 -7.96 -25.45
N THR A 163 -5.04 -7.46 -24.87
CA THR A 163 -6.04 -6.68 -25.60
C THR A 163 -5.45 -5.38 -26.18
N GLU A 164 -4.63 -4.67 -25.39
CA GLU A 164 -3.94 -3.45 -25.85
C GLU A 164 -3.00 -3.73 -27.05
N HIS A 165 -2.40 -4.92 -27.08
CA HIS A 165 -1.52 -5.36 -28.16
C HIS A 165 -2.29 -6.05 -29.31
N GLY A 166 -3.61 -6.20 -29.22
CA GLY A 166 -4.44 -6.84 -30.24
C GLY A 166 -4.26 -8.36 -30.33
N VAL A 167 -3.74 -9.00 -29.26
CA VAL A 167 -3.47 -10.45 -29.21
C VAL A 167 -4.61 -11.15 -28.51
N PRO A 168 -5.20 -12.22 -29.10
CA PRO A 168 -6.20 -13.04 -28.42
C PRO A 168 -5.67 -13.63 -27.12
N CYS A 169 -6.51 -13.64 -26.06
CA CYS A 169 -6.15 -14.20 -24.76
C CYS A 169 -7.20 -15.18 -24.27
N LEU A 170 -6.75 -16.36 -23.86
CA LEU A 170 -7.58 -17.35 -23.14
C LEU A 170 -7.17 -17.38 -21.67
N VAL A 171 -8.19 -17.38 -20.78
CA VAL A 171 -8.00 -17.41 -19.32
C VAL A 171 -8.55 -18.72 -18.78
#